data_cb6f1aa11db6793a9426ccd79427a7ac
#
_entry.id   cb6f1aa11db6793a9426ccd79427a7ac
#
_cell.length_a   1.000
_cell.length_b   1.000
_cell.length_c   1.000
_cell.angle_alpha   90.00
_cell.angle_beta   90.00
_cell.angle_gamma   90.00
#
_symmetry.space_group_name_H-M   'P 1'
#
loop_
_entity.id
_entity.type
_entity.pdbx_description
1 polymer ?
#
loop_
_entity_poly.entity_id
_entity_poly.type
_entity_poly.pdbx_seq_one_letter_code
_entity_poly.pdbx_strand_id
1 'polypeptide(L)'
;SSAPGSFEAPYPGSKHMPRWDTAELIDAPKFTKQSLLAMIGPGLVMGASAIGGGEWLFGPAVTAKYGAALLWVGTVSILVQVLYNIEISRYTLYTGEPIFTGKFRIPPHPMFWLGFYLLLDWGAIFPYLVVGAAVAVEKMFIGATFNPDTTHWWLHKCVSTGIFALCLFPLFVGGKIFNSLKVVMSAKLVIVIGFLLFVAVGYSRPSHWFEIASGLLKIGTVPITRDEDLNHNGVLDPGEDFDGDGHMDVVEPLLPK
;
A
#
# COMPACT_ATOMS: atom_id res chain seq x y z
N SER A 1 5.24 48.40 -17.14
CA SER A 1 3.89 47.80 -16.90
C SER A 1 4.09 46.33 -16.63
N SER A 2 3.97 45.94 -15.38
CA SER A 2 3.89 44.54 -14.96
C SER A 2 2.67 43.91 -15.63
N ALA A 3 2.84 42.80 -16.33
CA ALA A 3 1.73 42.03 -16.85
C ALA A 3 0.72 41.75 -15.73
N PRO A 4 -0.60 41.96 -15.95
CA PRO A 4 -1.57 41.69 -14.94
C PRO A 4 -1.57 40.17 -14.69
N GLY A 5 -1.19 39.77 -13.45
CA GLY A 5 -1.36 38.41 -13.01
C GLY A 5 -0.13 37.63 -12.55
N SER A 6 1.05 38.24 -12.43
CA SER A 6 2.17 37.52 -11.81
C SER A 6 1.96 37.40 -10.29
N PHE A 7 1.59 36.25 -9.84
CA PHE A 7 1.59 35.93 -8.40
C PHE A 7 3.03 35.84 -7.92
N GLU A 8 3.41 36.73 -7.03
CA GLU A 8 4.66 36.60 -6.31
C GLU A 8 4.48 35.53 -5.21
N ALA A 9 5.29 34.49 -5.29
CA ALA A 9 5.19 33.42 -4.30
C ALA A 9 5.48 33.96 -2.89
N PRO A 10 4.60 33.72 -1.91
CA PRO A 10 4.64 34.40 -0.63
C PRO A 10 5.75 33.93 0.33
N TYR A 11 6.45 32.81 0.00
CA TYR A 11 7.41 32.19 0.90
C TYR A 11 8.86 32.25 0.39
N PRO A 12 9.88 32.39 1.28
CA PRO A 12 11.28 32.45 0.88
C PRO A 12 11.78 31.26 0.06
N GLY A 13 11.33 30.03 0.37
CA GLY A 13 11.66 28.83 -0.40
C GLY A 13 11.23 28.86 -1.86
N SER A 14 10.23 29.65 -2.18
CA SER A 14 9.71 29.81 -3.53
C SER A 14 10.62 30.65 -4.44
N LYS A 15 11.62 31.35 -3.92
CA LYS A 15 12.61 32.09 -4.72
C LYS A 15 13.38 31.20 -5.70
N HIS A 16 13.49 29.93 -5.39
CA HIS A 16 14.19 28.93 -6.19
C HIS A 16 13.28 28.22 -7.22
N MET A 17 11.99 28.53 -7.22
CA MET A 17 11.00 27.91 -8.08
C MET A 17 10.48 28.91 -9.12
N PRO A 18 10.09 28.43 -10.32
CA PRO A 18 9.45 29.28 -11.32
C PRO A 18 8.23 30.00 -10.73
N ARG A 19 7.99 31.23 -11.16
CA ARG A 19 6.78 31.97 -10.77
C ARG A 19 5.57 31.32 -11.43
N TRP A 20 4.44 31.33 -10.73
CA TRP A 20 3.17 30.95 -11.33
C TRP A 20 2.69 32.01 -12.29
N ASP A 21 2.23 31.58 -13.45
CA ASP A 21 1.51 32.41 -14.39
C ASP A 21 0.01 32.11 -14.29
N THR A 22 -0.81 33.13 -14.62
CA THR A 22 -2.26 32.93 -14.75
C THR A 22 -2.58 32.30 -16.09
N ALA A 23 -3.29 31.17 -16.03
CA ALA A 23 -3.84 30.50 -17.21
C ALA A 23 -5.32 30.20 -16.99
N GLU A 24 -6.06 30.05 -18.08
CA GLU A 24 -7.43 29.56 -17.99
C GLU A 24 -7.43 28.06 -17.60
N LEU A 25 -8.33 27.71 -16.68
CA LEU A 25 -8.55 26.31 -16.32
C LEU A 25 -9.19 25.58 -17.51
N ILE A 26 -8.69 24.39 -17.78
CA ILE A 26 -9.27 23.52 -18.80
C ILE A 26 -10.68 23.14 -18.35
N ASP A 27 -11.65 23.26 -19.26
CA ASP A 27 -13.02 22.84 -18.98
C ASP A 27 -13.10 21.37 -18.54
N ALA A 28 -13.93 21.13 -17.54
CA ALA A 28 -14.15 19.76 -17.07
C ALA A 28 -14.70 18.89 -18.21
N PRO A 29 -14.18 17.66 -18.38
CA PRO A 29 -14.68 16.76 -19.41
C PRO A 29 -16.18 16.46 -19.18
N LYS A 30 -16.97 16.46 -20.27
CA LYS A 30 -18.39 16.13 -20.20
C LYS A 30 -18.59 14.74 -19.60
N PHE A 31 -19.54 14.62 -18.69
CA PHE A 31 -19.86 13.36 -18.02
C PHE A 31 -20.58 12.40 -18.97
N THR A 32 -19.81 11.60 -19.71
CA THR A 32 -20.31 10.59 -20.63
C THR A 32 -19.81 9.20 -20.23
N LYS A 33 -20.52 8.14 -20.64
CA LYS A 33 -20.05 6.76 -20.39
C LYS A 33 -18.63 6.53 -20.91
N GLN A 34 -18.28 7.17 -22.00
CA GLN A 34 -16.97 7.05 -22.63
C GLN A 34 -15.88 7.77 -21.84
N SER A 35 -16.17 8.96 -21.27
CA SER A 35 -15.24 9.66 -20.38
C SER A 35 -15.06 8.91 -19.06
N LEU A 36 -16.13 8.31 -18.51
CA LEU A 36 -16.05 7.49 -17.30
C LEU A 36 -15.12 6.28 -17.52
N LEU A 37 -15.27 5.55 -18.62
CA LEU A 37 -14.39 4.44 -18.97
C LEU A 37 -12.92 4.88 -19.17
N ALA A 38 -12.70 6.05 -19.76
CA ALA A 38 -11.35 6.60 -19.91
C ALA A 38 -10.69 6.95 -18.57
N MET A 39 -11.48 7.37 -17.57
CA MET A 39 -11.00 7.69 -16.22
C MET A 39 -10.65 6.43 -15.40
N ILE A 40 -11.23 5.26 -15.72
CA ILE A 40 -10.91 3.99 -15.05
C ILE A 40 -9.44 3.61 -15.26
N GLY A 41 -8.87 3.88 -16.44
CA GLY A 41 -7.50 3.48 -16.76
C GLY A 41 -6.42 3.98 -15.78
N PRO A 42 -6.32 5.29 -15.51
CA PRO A 42 -5.41 5.82 -14.48
C PRO A 42 -5.71 5.29 -13.06
N GLY A 43 -7.00 5.17 -12.70
CA GLY A 43 -7.43 4.61 -11.42
C GLY A 43 -7.00 3.15 -11.24
N LEU A 44 -7.06 2.33 -12.28
CA LEU A 44 -6.56 0.96 -12.26
C LEU A 44 -5.05 0.88 -12.00
N VAL A 45 -4.27 1.78 -12.61
CA VAL A 45 -2.82 1.84 -12.38
C VAL A 45 -2.52 2.21 -10.93
N MET A 46 -3.21 3.22 -10.39
CA MET A 46 -3.07 3.61 -8.98
C MET A 46 -3.48 2.49 -8.03
N GLY A 47 -4.63 1.86 -8.25
CA GLY A 47 -5.11 0.74 -7.45
C GLY A 47 -4.15 -0.45 -7.49
N ALA A 48 -3.62 -0.78 -8.67
CA ALA A 48 -2.65 -1.87 -8.81
C ALA A 48 -1.30 -1.58 -8.15
N SER A 49 -0.86 -0.32 -8.14
CA SER A 49 0.38 0.08 -7.47
C SER A 49 0.26 0.08 -5.94
N ALA A 50 -0.94 0.30 -5.41
CA ALA A 50 -1.20 0.27 -3.98
C ALA A 50 -1.16 -1.16 -3.39
N ILE A 51 -1.48 -2.19 -4.18
CA ILE A 51 -1.43 -3.59 -3.72
C ILE A 51 0.04 -4.05 -3.60
N GLY A 52 0.52 -4.15 -2.39
CA GLY A 52 1.91 -4.50 -2.05
C GLY A 52 2.03 -5.58 -0.98
N GLY A 53 3.18 -5.63 -0.31
CA GLY A 53 3.46 -6.62 0.74
C GLY A 53 2.57 -6.49 1.98
N GLY A 54 2.06 -5.30 2.26
CA GLY A 54 1.14 -5.05 3.37
C GLY A 54 -0.15 -5.86 3.24
N GLU A 55 -0.76 -5.81 2.08
CA GLU A 55 -2.03 -6.47 1.78
C GLU A 55 -1.89 -8.00 1.69
N TRP A 56 -0.70 -8.48 1.26
CA TRP A 56 -0.47 -9.91 1.08
C TRP A 56 0.05 -10.63 2.31
N LEU A 57 0.82 -9.97 3.15
CA LEU A 57 1.49 -10.58 4.30
C LEU A 57 0.89 -10.10 5.62
N PHE A 58 0.87 -8.79 5.84
CA PHE A 58 0.44 -8.25 7.13
C PHE A 58 -1.07 -8.26 7.31
N GLY A 59 -1.85 -7.93 6.28
CA GLY A 59 -3.30 -7.95 6.34
C GLY A 59 -3.85 -9.33 6.73
N PRO A 60 -3.53 -10.40 6.00
CA PRO A 60 -3.94 -11.75 6.35
C PRO A 60 -3.43 -12.22 7.72
N ALA A 61 -2.17 -11.91 8.09
CA ALA A 61 -1.62 -12.28 9.39
C ALA A 61 -2.36 -11.61 10.56
N VAL A 62 -2.66 -10.31 10.43
CA VAL A 62 -3.43 -9.56 11.43
C VAL A 62 -4.86 -10.10 11.52
N THR A 63 -5.50 -10.38 10.37
CA THR A 63 -6.86 -10.91 10.36
C THR A 63 -6.92 -12.34 10.90
N ALA A 64 -5.90 -13.15 10.66
CA ALA A 64 -5.81 -14.49 11.25
C ALA A 64 -5.66 -14.46 12.78
N LYS A 65 -4.95 -13.44 13.31
CA LYS A 65 -4.71 -13.31 14.76
C LYS A 65 -5.87 -12.63 15.49
N TYR A 66 -6.47 -11.60 14.90
CA TYR A 66 -7.44 -10.71 15.57
C TYR A 66 -8.83 -10.74 14.92
N GLY A 67 -9.09 -11.68 14.01
CA GLY A 67 -10.35 -11.72 13.28
C GLY A 67 -10.64 -10.41 12.55
N ALA A 68 -11.90 -10.04 12.51
CA ALA A 68 -12.37 -8.81 11.85
C ALA A 68 -12.26 -7.55 12.74
N ALA A 69 -11.71 -7.64 13.95
CA ALA A 69 -11.75 -6.55 14.94
C ALA A 69 -10.99 -5.29 14.50
N LEU A 70 -9.95 -5.42 13.68
CA LEU A 70 -9.14 -4.29 13.19
C LEU A 70 -9.49 -3.81 11.78
N LEU A 71 -10.48 -4.39 11.12
CA LEU A 71 -10.84 -4.00 9.74
C LEU A 71 -11.35 -2.55 9.62
N TRP A 72 -11.91 -2.00 10.70
CA TRP A 72 -12.33 -0.60 10.73
C TRP A 72 -11.16 0.39 10.50
N VAL A 73 -9.93 0.02 10.92
CA VAL A 73 -8.73 0.84 10.68
C VAL A 73 -8.50 1.01 9.18
N GLY A 74 -8.68 -0.08 8.39
CA GLY A 74 -8.62 -0.02 6.93
C GLY A 74 -9.69 0.91 6.36
N THR A 75 -10.93 0.85 6.87
CA THR A 75 -12.01 1.73 6.43
C THR A 75 -11.68 3.21 6.65
N VAL A 76 -11.22 3.57 7.85
CA VAL A 76 -10.80 4.95 8.17
C VAL A 76 -9.63 5.37 7.32
N SER A 77 -8.62 4.51 7.16
CA SER A 77 -7.45 4.78 6.33
C SER A 77 -7.82 5.07 4.88
N ILE A 78 -8.72 4.28 4.28
CA ILE A 78 -9.19 4.48 2.91
C ILE A 78 -9.90 5.82 2.78
N LEU A 79 -10.78 6.17 3.71
CA LEU A 79 -11.50 7.46 3.68
C LEU A 79 -10.54 8.65 3.76
N VAL A 80 -9.57 8.60 4.66
CA VAL A 80 -8.54 9.64 4.78
C VAL A 80 -7.69 9.73 3.52
N GLN A 81 -7.31 8.59 2.95
CA GLN A 81 -6.54 8.55 1.70
C GLN A 81 -7.32 9.13 0.52
N VAL A 82 -8.62 8.88 0.42
CA VAL A 82 -9.47 9.47 -0.63
C VAL A 82 -9.49 10.99 -0.50
N LEU A 83 -9.69 11.53 0.71
CA LEU A 83 -9.65 12.98 0.95
C LEU A 83 -8.29 13.57 0.58
N TYR A 84 -7.21 12.92 0.98
CA TYR A 84 -5.84 13.35 0.65
C TYR A 84 -5.60 13.36 -0.87
N ASN A 85 -6.04 12.33 -1.58
CA ASN A 85 -5.91 12.25 -3.04
C ASN A 85 -6.74 13.31 -3.77
N ILE A 86 -7.92 13.67 -3.25
CA ILE A 86 -8.74 14.76 -3.78
C ILE A 86 -7.99 16.09 -3.66
N GLU A 87 -7.38 16.37 -2.51
CA GLU A 87 -6.65 17.64 -2.30
C GLU A 87 -5.37 17.71 -3.15
N ILE A 88 -4.65 16.59 -3.32
CA ILE A 88 -3.51 16.52 -4.24
C ILE A 88 -3.96 16.81 -5.69
N SER A 89 -5.06 16.20 -6.13
CA SER A 89 -5.58 16.38 -7.46
C SER A 89 -6.05 17.81 -7.68
N ARG A 90 -6.73 18.40 -6.69
CA ARG A 90 -7.17 19.78 -6.69
C ARG A 90 -5.98 20.74 -6.82
N TYR A 91 -4.93 20.54 -6.02
CA TYR A 91 -3.71 21.33 -6.11
C TYR A 91 -3.13 21.29 -7.53
N THR A 92 -2.94 20.09 -8.07
CA THR A 92 -2.36 19.89 -9.41
C THR A 92 -3.22 20.53 -10.51
N LEU A 93 -4.55 20.44 -10.41
CA LEU A 93 -5.45 21.06 -11.37
C LEU A 93 -5.42 22.59 -11.33
N TYR A 94 -5.34 23.18 -10.14
CA TYR A 94 -5.30 24.64 -9.99
C TYR A 94 -3.94 25.25 -10.33
N THR A 95 -2.86 24.56 -10.04
CA THR A 95 -1.49 25.12 -10.20
C THR A 95 -0.78 24.65 -11.46
N GLY A 96 -1.26 23.56 -12.08
CA GLY A 96 -0.59 22.91 -13.21
C GLY A 96 0.71 22.21 -12.85
N GLU A 97 1.05 22.08 -11.55
CA GLU A 97 2.28 21.45 -11.11
C GLU A 97 2.02 20.24 -10.16
N PRO A 98 2.90 19.24 -10.16
CA PRO A 98 2.81 18.13 -9.22
C PRO A 98 2.93 18.60 -7.77
N ILE A 99 2.27 17.91 -6.83
CA ILE A 99 2.30 18.25 -5.40
C ILE A 99 3.71 18.29 -4.82
N PHE A 100 4.64 17.45 -5.31
CA PHE A 100 6.04 17.48 -4.85
C PHE A 100 6.73 18.80 -5.22
N THR A 101 6.46 19.34 -6.40
CA THR A 101 6.93 20.67 -6.80
C THR A 101 6.37 21.74 -5.87
N GLY A 102 5.09 21.65 -5.52
CA GLY A 102 4.46 22.57 -4.58
C GLY A 102 5.08 22.54 -3.20
N LYS A 103 5.52 21.38 -2.74
CA LYS A 103 6.23 21.26 -1.45
C LYS A 103 7.56 22.01 -1.43
N PHE A 104 8.24 22.11 -2.55
CA PHE A 104 9.48 22.89 -2.65
C PHE A 104 9.26 24.41 -2.56
N ARG A 105 8.02 24.86 -2.68
CA ARG A 105 7.64 26.28 -2.48
C ARG A 105 7.45 26.66 -1.03
N ILE A 106 7.35 25.66 -0.13
CA ILE A 106 7.14 25.85 1.30
C ILE A 106 8.51 25.92 2.00
N PRO A 107 8.71 26.83 3.01
CA PRO A 107 9.94 26.83 3.78
C PRO A 107 10.16 25.49 4.50
N PRO A 108 11.42 25.11 4.84
CA PRO A 108 12.59 26.00 4.86
C PRO A 108 13.33 26.17 3.52
N HIS A 109 13.62 25.14 2.78
CA HIS A 109 14.36 25.20 1.50
C HIS A 109 14.04 23.95 0.68
N PRO A 110 13.99 24.01 -0.65
CA PRO A 110 13.71 22.85 -1.49
C PRO A 110 14.58 21.62 -1.21
N MET A 111 15.89 21.84 -0.95
CA MET A 111 16.83 20.75 -0.64
C MET A 111 16.51 20.05 0.69
N PHE A 112 15.93 20.75 1.67
CA PHE A 112 15.46 20.12 2.91
C PHE A 112 14.35 19.11 2.61
N TRP A 113 13.38 19.50 1.81
CA TRP A 113 12.27 18.62 1.42
C TRP A 113 12.74 17.43 0.61
N LEU A 114 13.68 17.67 -0.34
CA LEU A 114 14.28 16.58 -1.10
C LEU A 114 14.97 15.57 -0.19
N GLY A 115 15.83 16.06 0.73
CA GLY A 115 16.53 15.19 1.68
C GLY A 115 15.59 14.46 2.63
N PHE A 116 14.54 15.13 3.11
CA PHE A 116 13.53 14.54 3.97
C PHE A 116 12.77 13.39 3.28
N TYR A 117 12.31 13.59 2.03
CA TYR A 117 11.63 12.53 1.28
C TYR A 117 12.57 11.39 0.91
N LEU A 118 13.81 11.68 0.50
CA LEU A 118 14.79 10.63 0.25
C LEU A 118 15.08 9.81 1.52
N LEU A 119 15.09 10.45 2.69
CA LEU A 119 15.27 9.73 3.96
C LEU A 119 14.06 8.85 4.28
N LEU A 120 12.83 9.33 4.06
CA LEU A 120 11.62 8.52 4.27
C LEU A 120 11.54 7.35 3.30
N ASP A 121 11.94 7.56 2.05
CA ASP A 121 11.92 6.52 1.01
C ASP A 121 13.20 5.67 0.98
N TRP A 122 14.11 5.87 1.93
CA TRP A 122 15.39 5.16 1.95
C TRP A 122 15.22 3.64 1.88
N GLY A 123 14.22 3.12 2.60
CA GLY A 123 13.89 1.69 2.55
C GLY A 123 13.42 1.18 1.19
N ALA A 124 12.79 2.05 0.37
CA ALA A 124 12.29 1.68 -0.95
C ALA A 124 13.40 1.63 -2.02
N ILE A 125 14.58 2.19 -1.76
CA ILE A 125 15.74 2.14 -2.67
C ILE A 125 16.24 0.70 -2.82
N PHE A 126 16.11 -0.11 -1.77
CA PHE A 126 16.55 -1.50 -1.79
C PHE A 126 15.43 -2.42 -2.33
N PRO A 127 15.74 -3.37 -3.21
CA PRO A 127 14.74 -4.25 -3.82
C PRO A 127 14.27 -5.38 -2.88
N TYR A 128 13.97 -5.06 -1.61
CA TYR A 128 13.56 -6.04 -0.59
C TYR A 128 12.24 -6.75 -0.92
N LEU A 129 11.34 -6.10 -1.65
CA LEU A 129 10.08 -6.71 -2.08
C LEU A 129 10.27 -7.89 -3.02
N VAL A 130 11.36 -7.89 -3.79
CA VAL A 130 11.72 -8.99 -4.69
C VAL A 130 12.10 -10.22 -3.89
N VAL A 131 12.76 -10.03 -2.75
CA VAL A 131 13.16 -11.12 -1.84
C VAL A 131 11.94 -11.88 -1.33
N GLY A 132 10.92 -11.15 -0.88
CA GLY A 132 9.65 -11.77 -0.45
C GLY A 132 8.93 -12.53 -1.56
N ALA A 133 8.94 -11.98 -2.78
CA ALA A 133 8.36 -12.67 -3.95
C ALA A 133 9.14 -13.95 -4.30
N ALA A 134 10.47 -13.93 -4.20
CA ALA A 134 11.32 -15.10 -4.42
C ALA A 134 11.01 -16.22 -3.42
N VAL A 135 10.90 -15.89 -2.13
CA VAL A 135 10.53 -16.87 -1.08
C VAL A 135 9.18 -17.54 -1.39
N ALA A 136 8.19 -16.78 -1.86
CA ALA A 136 6.89 -17.34 -2.22
C ALA A 136 7.01 -18.35 -3.38
N VAL A 137 7.76 -17.99 -4.43
CA VAL A 137 8.00 -18.87 -5.58
C VAL A 137 8.77 -20.13 -5.14
N GLU A 138 9.81 -19.98 -4.37
CA GLU A 138 10.64 -21.09 -3.91
C GLU A 138 9.89 -22.06 -3.01
N LYS A 139 9.09 -21.55 -2.08
CA LYS A 139 8.21 -22.37 -1.24
C LYS A 139 7.16 -23.14 -2.05
N MET A 140 6.71 -22.59 -3.16
CA MET A 140 5.78 -23.28 -4.06
C MET A 140 6.41 -24.52 -4.69
N PHE A 141 7.71 -24.52 -5.00
CA PHE A 141 8.43 -25.63 -5.63
C PHE A 141 9.09 -26.59 -4.64
N ILE A 142 9.63 -26.07 -3.54
CA ILE A 142 10.43 -26.84 -2.56
C ILE A 142 9.58 -27.24 -1.34
N GLY A 143 8.54 -26.48 -1.04
CA GLY A 143 7.66 -26.74 0.10
C GLY A 143 8.17 -26.11 1.40
N ALA A 144 7.68 -26.66 2.52
CA ALA A 144 7.95 -26.12 3.86
C ALA A 144 9.41 -26.25 4.32
N THR A 145 10.21 -27.12 3.68
CA THR A 145 11.63 -27.33 4.01
C THR A 145 12.54 -26.24 3.46
N PHE A 146 12.00 -25.31 2.66
CA PHE A 146 12.77 -24.22 2.12
C PHE A 146 13.26 -23.27 3.24
N ASN A 147 14.58 -23.09 3.31
CA ASN A 147 15.22 -22.15 4.22
C ASN A 147 16.20 -21.25 3.43
N PRO A 148 15.86 -19.95 3.25
CA PRO A 148 16.68 -19.02 2.47
C PRO A 148 17.99 -18.66 3.14
N ASP A 149 18.09 -18.77 4.46
CA ASP A 149 19.24 -18.27 5.23
C ASP A 149 20.36 -19.30 5.35
N THR A 150 20.04 -20.58 5.21
CA THR A 150 21.02 -21.66 5.44
C THR A 150 21.22 -22.55 4.23
N THR A 151 20.24 -23.44 3.98
CA THR A 151 20.41 -24.53 2.99
C THR A 151 20.25 -24.07 1.55
N HIS A 152 19.39 -23.08 1.30
CA HIS A 152 18.99 -22.66 -0.04
C HIS A 152 19.41 -21.22 -0.38
N TRP A 153 20.37 -20.64 0.35
CA TRP A 153 20.76 -19.23 0.19
C TRP A 153 21.20 -18.87 -1.24
N TRP A 154 21.92 -19.78 -1.91
CA TRP A 154 22.36 -19.55 -3.29
C TRP A 154 21.20 -19.55 -4.27
N LEU A 155 20.30 -20.52 -4.14
CA LEU A 155 19.10 -20.59 -4.97
C LEU A 155 18.25 -19.35 -4.78
N HIS A 156 18.05 -18.93 -3.53
CA HIS A 156 17.34 -17.72 -3.17
C HIS A 156 17.93 -16.46 -3.83
N LYS A 157 19.26 -16.32 -3.85
CA LYS A 157 19.91 -15.23 -4.56
C LYS A 157 19.68 -15.28 -6.06
N CYS A 158 19.77 -16.45 -6.67
CA CYS A 158 19.55 -16.60 -8.11
C CYS A 158 18.10 -16.28 -8.50
N VAL A 159 17.12 -16.79 -7.76
CA VAL A 159 15.70 -16.55 -8.02
C VAL A 159 15.36 -15.08 -7.80
N SER A 160 15.81 -14.48 -6.69
CA SER A 160 15.60 -13.05 -6.40
C SER A 160 16.18 -12.16 -7.50
N THR A 161 17.41 -12.45 -7.93
CA THR A 161 18.07 -11.70 -9.02
C THR A 161 17.33 -11.87 -10.34
N GLY A 162 16.87 -13.08 -10.63
CA GLY A 162 16.07 -13.37 -11.83
C GLY A 162 14.75 -12.62 -11.85
N ILE A 163 14.02 -12.60 -10.74
CA ILE A 163 12.77 -11.83 -10.61
C ILE A 163 13.05 -10.33 -10.74
N PHE A 164 14.11 -9.82 -10.12
CA PHE A 164 14.52 -8.43 -10.27
C PHE A 164 14.80 -8.06 -11.73
N ALA A 165 15.58 -8.87 -12.43
CA ALA A 165 15.86 -8.68 -13.85
C ALA A 165 14.58 -8.71 -14.70
N LEU A 166 13.64 -9.63 -14.39
CA LEU A 166 12.35 -9.71 -15.05
C LEU A 166 11.52 -8.44 -14.82
N CYS A 167 11.55 -7.86 -13.63
CA CYS A 167 10.87 -6.59 -13.32
C CYS A 167 11.43 -5.39 -14.12
N LEU A 168 12.71 -5.44 -14.49
CA LEU A 168 13.34 -4.42 -15.32
C LEU A 168 12.99 -4.57 -16.82
N PHE A 169 12.60 -5.76 -17.27
CA PHE A 169 12.33 -6.05 -18.67
C PHE A 169 11.35 -5.06 -19.35
N PRO A 170 10.20 -4.68 -18.76
CA PRO A 170 9.29 -3.70 -19.35
C PRO A 170 9.91 -2.32 -19.61
N LEU A 171 10.97 -1.95 -18.87
CA LEU A 171 11.65 -0.68 -19.06
C LEU A 171 12.45 -0.65 -20.35
N PHE A 172 12.95 -1.79 -20.80
CA PHE A 172 13.78 -1.89 -22.01
C PHE A 172 12.98 -2.13 -23.28
N VAL A 173 11.82 -2.81 -23.16
CA VAL A 173 11.00 -3.23 -24.31
C VAL A 173 9.86 -2.27 -24.63
N GLY A 174 9.42 -1.47 -23.67
CA GLY A 174 8.30 -0.55 -23.84
C GLY A 174 8.70 0.79 -24.47
N GLY A 175 8.20 1.11 -25.64
CA GLY A 175 8.44 2.40 -26.31
C GLY A 175 7.91 3.62 -25.54
N LYS A 176 6.85 3.46 -24.73
CA LYS A 176 6.39 4.42 -23.70
C LYS A 176 6.24 3.64 -22.40
N ILE A 177 7.14 3.84 -21.48
CA ILE A 177 7.18 3.18 -20.16
C ILE A 177 5.79 3.17 -19.49
N PHE A 178 5.06 4.26 -19.58
CA PHE A 178 3.71 4.38 -19.02
C PHE A 178 2.72 3.35 -19.61
N ASN A 179 2.77 3.09 -20.91
CA ASN A 179 1.85 2.14 -21.54
C ASN A 179 2.16 0.70 -21.13
N SER A 180 3.44 0.34 -21.07
CA SER A 180 3.88 -0.98 -20.60
C SER A 180 3.50 -1.18 -19.13
N LEU A 181 3.74 -0.19 -18.29
CA LEU A 181 3.37 -0.21 -16.88
C LEU A 181 1.84 -0.34 -16.71
N LYS A 182 1.04 0.41 -17.49
CA LYS A 182 -0.41 0.33 -17.47
C LYS A 182 -0.91 -1.09 -17.80
N VAL A 183 -0.36 -1.73 -18.82
CA VAL A 183 -0.76 -3.10 -19.21
C VAL A 183 -0.42 -4.10 -18.11
N VAL A 184 0.81 -4.07 -17.61
CA VAL A 184 1.28 -4.97 -16.54
C VAL A 184 0.46 -4.79 -15.27
N MET A 185 0.22 -3.53 -14.84
CA MET A 185 -0.54 -3.24 -13.63
C MET A 185 -2.02 -3.60 -13.78
N SER A 186 -2.62 -3.38 -14.95
CA SER A 186 -4.01 -3.80 -15.20
C SER A 186 -4.14 -5.32 -15.20
N ALA A 187 -3.21 -6.04 -15.83
CA ALA A 187 -3.19 -7.50 -15.81
C ALA A 187 -3.02 -8.03 -14.38
N LYS A 188 -2.07 -7.49 -13.61
CA LYS A 188 -1.89 -7.81 -12.18
C LYS A 188 -3.20 -7.64 -11.42
N LEU A 189 -3.88 -6.52 -11.56
CA LEU A 189 -5.11 -6.23 -10.83
C LEU A 189 -6.21 -7.24 -11.15
N VAL A 190 -6.42 -7.54 -12.44
CA VAL A 190 -7.44 -8.50 -12.88
C VAL A 190 -7.15 -9.90 -12.35
N ILE A 191 -5.89 -10.35 -12.45
CA ILE A 191 -5.48 -11.67 -11.95
C ILE A 191 -5.66 -11.77 -10.44
N VAL A 192 -5.18 -10.74 -9.70
CA VAL A 192 -5.24 -10.73 -8.23
C VAL A 192 -6.68 -10.68 -7.74
N ILE A 193 -7.49 -9.74 -8.24
CA ILE A 193 -8.89 -9.64 -7.81
C ILE A 193 -9.68 -10.88 -8.23
N GLY A 194 -9.46 -11.37 -9.44
CA GLY A 194 -10.11 -12.61 -9.92
C GLY A 194 -9.78 -13.81 -9.03
N PHE A 195 -8.51 -13.98 -8.67
CA PHE A 195 -8.08 -15.04 -7.76
C PHE A 195 -8.69 -14.88 -6.36
N LEU A 196 -8.63 -13.67 -5.79
CA LEU A 196 -9.20 -13.41 -4.46
C LEU A 196 -10.71 -13.63 -4.42
N LEU A 197 -11.43 -13.20 -5.45
CA LEU A 197 -12.87 -13.46 -5.57
C LEU A 197 -13.18 -14.95 -5.71
N PHE A 198 -12.39 -15.68 -6.49
CA PHE A 198 -12.52 -17.12 -6.62
C PHE A 198 -12.36 -17.83 -5.28
N VAL A 199 -11.30 -17.46 -4.52
CA VAL A 199 -11.07 -18.02 -3.18
C VAL A 199 -12.18 -17.60 -2.21
N ALA A 200 -12.55 -16.32 -2.22
CA ALA A 200 -13.57 -15.79 -1.32
C ALA A 200 -14.95 -16.45 -1.55
N VAL A 201 -15.36 -16.64 -2.79
CA VAL A 201 -16.66 -17.27 -3.10
C VAL A 201 -16.60 -18.79 -2.92
N GLY A 202 -15.48 -19.42 -3.30
CA GLY A 202 -15.35 -20.88 -3.31
C GLY A 202 -15.08 -21.50 -1.94
N TYR A 203 -14.37 -20.78 -1.07
CA TYR A 203 -13.87 -21.33 0.20
C TYR A 203 -14.39 -20.65 1.45
N SER A 204 -15.06 -19.48 1.36
CA SER A 204 -15.59 -18.80 2.54
C SER A 204 -17.04 -19.20 2.86
N ARG A 205 -17.38 -19.20 4.14
CA ARG A 205 -18.75 -19.41 4.63
C ARG A 205 -19.50 -18.07 4.70
N PRO A 206 -20.84 -18.07 4.59
CA PRO A 206 -21.63 -16.84 4.73
C PRO A 206 -21.40 -16.07 6.04
N SER A 207 -21.09 -16.80 7.13
CA SER A 207 -20.76 -16.20 8.43
C SER A 207 -19.54 -15.27 8.36
N HIS A 208 -18.51 -15.67 7.61
CA HIS A 208 -17.30 -14.84 7.44
C HIS A 208 -17.59 -13.52 6.72
N TRP A 209 -18.50 -13.51 5.76
CA TRP A 209 -18.91 -12.28 5.08
C TRP A 209 -19.61 -11.31 6.02
N PHE A 210 -20.46 -11.84 6.91
CA PHE A 210 -21.13 -11.02 7.91
C PHE A 210 -20.14 -10.48 8.95
N GLU A 211 -19.19 -11.29 9.39
CA GLU A 211 -18.11 -10.90 10.30
C GLU A 211 -17.25 -9.77 9.70
N ILE A 212 -16.81 -9.93 8.44
CA ILE A 212 -16.06 -8.90 7.72
C ILE A 212 -16.87 -7.59 7.62
N ALA A 213 -18.14 -7.67 7.19
CA ALA A 213 -19.00 -6.52 7.07
C ALA A 213 -19.21 -5.80 8.41
N SER A 214 -19.40 -6.55 9.49
CA SER A 214 -19.51 -5.98 10.84
C SER A 214 -18.17 -5.38 11.31
N GLY A 215 -17.05 -6.02 11.02
CA GLY A 215 -15.71 -5.56 11.40
C GLY A 215 -15.34 -4.23 10.78
N LEU A 216 -15.74 -3.97 9.54
CA LEU A 216 -15.52 -2.68 8.87
C LEU A 216 -16.20 -1.51 9.59
N LEU A 217 -17.27 -1.77 10.35
CA LEU A 217 -18.07 -0.77 11.05
C LEU A 217 -17.75 -0.67 12.55
N LYS A 218 -16.96 -1.57 13.11
CA LYS A 218 -16.59 -1.59 14.53
C LYS A 218 -15.53 -0.54 14.89
N ILE A 219 -15.79 0.73 14.53
CA ILE A 219 -14.84 1.84 14.73
C ILE A 219 -14.51 2.01 16.22
N GLY A 220 -13.21 2.03 16.52
CA GLY A 220 -12.69 2.25 17.90
C GLY A 220 -12.53 0.97 18.73
N THR A 221 -12.90 -0.20 18.23
CA THR A 221 -12.59 -1.46 18.91
C THR A 221 -11.13 -1.84 18.69
N VAL A 222 -10.43 -2.14 19.76
CA VAL A 222 -9.06 -2.65 19.71
C VAL A 222 -9.09 -4.02 20.43
N PRO A 223 -8.64 -5.09 19.79
CA PRO A 223 -8.50 -6.37 20.48
C PRO A 223 -7.46 -6.20 21.56
N ILE A 224 -7.86 -6.43 22.79
CA ILE A 224 -6.95 -6.49 23.94
C ILE A 224 -6.57 -7.96 24.06
N THR A 225 -5.42 -8.33 23.56
CA THR A 225 -4.82 -9.62 23.88
C THR A 225 -4.38 -9.55 25.33
N ARG A 226 -5.09 -10.21 26.20
CA ARG A 226 -4.69 -10.45 27.56
C ARG A 226 -3.89 -11.74 27.56
N ASP A 227 -2.80 -11.78 28.32
CA ASP A 227 -2.08 -13.02 28.55
C ASP A 227 -3.02 -13.94 29.32
N GLU A 228 -3.39 -15.06 28.72
CA GLU A 228 -4.29 -16.04 29.30
C GLU A 228 -3.54 -17.12 30.11
N ASP A 229 -2.22 -17.19 29.95
CA ASP A 229 -1.37 -18.02 30.80
C ASP A 229 -0.88 -17.20 32.01
N LEU A 230 -1.78 -16.90 32.94
CA LEU A 230 -1.48 -16.08 34.13
C LEU A 230 -0.45 -16.72 35.06
N ASN A 231 -0.39 -18.03 35.08
CA ASN A 231 0.51 -18.78 35.95
C ASN A 231 1.76 -19.29 35.21
N HIS A 232 1.86 -19.03 33.90
CA HIS A 232 2.97 -19.41 33.02
C HIS A 232 3.26 -20.94 33.01
N ASN A 233 2.18 -21.75 33.08
CA ASN A 233 2.31 -23.21 33.05
C ASN A 233 2.15 -23.81 31.64
N GLY A 234 1.76 -23.01 30.64
CA GLY A 234 1.56 -23.42 29.24
C GLY A 234 0.28 -24.23 29.03
N VAL A 235 -0.69 -24.17 29.97
CA VAL A 235 -1.98 -24.85 29.89
C VAL A 235 -3.09 -23.83 30.15
N LEU A 236 -4.14 -23.85 29.37
CA LEU A 236 -5.32 -23.01 29.58
C LEU A 236 -6.13 -23.56 30.78
N ASP A 237 -6.02 -22.92 31.92
CA ASP A 237 -6.73 -23.30 33.14
C ASP A 237 -8.14 -22.68 33.21
N PRO A 238 -9.08 -23.29 33.97
CA PRO A 238 -10.42 -22.73 34.12
C PRO A 238 -10.40 -21.32 34.72
N GLY A 239 -10.82 -20.32 33.94
CA GLY A 239 -10.85 -18.92 34.33
C GLY A 239 -9.73 -18.08 33.71
N GLU A 240 -8.84 -18.66 32.94
CA GLU A 240 -7.81 -17.99 32.17
C GLU A 240 -8.25 -17.66 30.72
N ASP A 241 -9.24 -18.38 30.20
CA ASP A 241 -9.89 -18.10 28.89
C ASP A 241 -10.81 -16.87 29.05
N PHE A 242 -10.26 -15.70 28.72
CA PHE A 242 -10.97 -14.43 28.90
C PHE A 242 -11.90 -14.09 27.74
N ASP A 243 -11.66 -14.64 26.55
CA ASP A 243 -12.47 -14.39 25.39
C ASP A 243 -13.43 -15.53 25.02
N GLY A 244 -13.24 -16.70 25.67
CA GLY A 244 -14.12 -17.85 25.55
C GLY A 244 -13.94 -18.63 24.24
N ASP A 245 -12.78 -18.51 23.60
CA ASP A 245 -12.50 -19.18 22.32
C ASP A 245 -11.90 -20.60 22.50
N GLY A 246 -11.50 -20.97 23.73
CA GLY A 246 -10.92 -22.26 24.08
C GLY A 246 -9.46 -22.44 23.62
N HIS A 247 -8.82 -21.38 23.19
CA HIS A 247 -7.41 -21.34 22.82
C HIS A 247 -6.65 -20.43 23.78
N MET A 248 -5.43 -20.81 24.13
CA MET A 248 -4.59 -20.03 25.03
C MET A 248 -3.89 -18.90 24.25
N ASP A 249 -4.24 -17.67 24.55
CA ASP A 249 -3.59 -16.48 24.02
C ASP A 249 -2.41 -16.08 24.90
N VAL A 250 -1.19 -16.26 24.39
CA VAL A 250 0.05 -15.83 25.06
C VAL A 250 0.54 -14.56 24.44
N VAL A 251 0.73 -13.51 25.24
CA VAL A 251 1.34 -12.26 24.79
C VAL A 251 2.84 -12.47 24.66
N GLU A 252 3.31 -12.77 23.46
CA GLU A 252 4.74 -12.75 23.19
C GLU A 252 5.29 -11.32 23.33
N PRO A 253 6.37 -11.12 24.12
CA PRO A 253 6.99 -9.80 24.20
C PRO A 253 7.50 -9.38 22.81
N LEU A 254 7.13 -8.17 22.40
CA LEU A 254 7.47 -7.59 21.08
C LEU A 254 8.98 -7.45 20.84
N LEU A 255 9.80 -7.65 21.86
CA LEU A 255 11.27 -7.60 21.76
C LEU A 255 11.84 -8.79 22.55
N PRO A 256 12.72 -9.59 21.95
CA PRO A 256 13.48 -10.57 22.71
C PRO A 256 14.34 -9.85 23.76
N LYS A 257 14.31 -10.38 24.98
CA LYS A 257 15.18 -9.89 26.07
C LYS A 257 16.65 -10.10 25.75
#